data_ac869bdca768ff286a9e5d54b6b08b22
#
_entry.id   ac869bdca768ff286a9e5d54b6b08b22
#
_cell.length_a   1.000
_cell.length_b   1.000
_cell.length_c   1.000
_cell.angle_alpha   90.00
_cell.angle_beta   90.00
_cell.angle_gamma   90.00
#
_symmetry.space_group_name_H-M   'P 1'
#
loop_
_entity.id
_entity.type
_entity.pdbx_description
1 polymer ?
#
loop_
_entity_poly.entity_id
_entity_poly.type
_entity_poly.pdbx_seq_one_letter_code
_entity_poly.pdbx_strand_id
1 'polypeptide(L)'
;MKRILNMIASEMTNLNKEEFISAIAGSEGRVMACETIGITHPLLTDVTNAEFAASMGADLVLLNMFDVQNPLIQGLPSVEKKETVREVKRLTGCLVGINLEPVDDSIVSENAQDLWSMSEGRRATADNAALAQEMGVDMIVLTGNPGNGVSNDAIVHSLQEISKRVGDKITLAAGKMHASGVIGEGGENIITKEDIRLFAEAGADIILLPAPGTVPGITTAYIHELVSYAHSLGKLTITSIGTSQEGADV
;
A
#
# COMPACT_ATOMS: atom_id res chain seq x y z
N MET A 1 13.62 13.16 15.26
CA MET A 1 13.23 13.23 13.83
C MET A 1 12.12 14.25 13.66
N LYS A 2 12.09 14.97 12.53
CA LYS A 2 10.99 15.88 12.17
C LYS A 2 9.76 15.04 11.75
N ARG A 3 8.57 15.46 12.15
CA ARG A 3 7.30 14.77 11.77
C ARG A 3 7.00 15.03 10.30
N ILE A 4 6.32 14.09 9.62
CA ILE A 4 5.81 14.31 8.24
C ILE A 4 5.05 15.63 8.15
N LEU A 5 4.14 15.88 9.08
CA LEU A 5 3.29 17.09 9.12
C LEU A 5 4.07 18.42 9.23
N ASN A 6 5.34 18.39 9.51
CA ASN A 6 6.20 19.57 9.65
C ASN A 6 7.25 19.66 8.53
N MET A 7 7.26 18.71 7.60
CA MET A 7 8.21 18.68 6.49
C MET A 7 7.67 19.45 5.29
N ILE A 8 8.58 20.03 4.53
CA ILE A 8 8.28 20.53 3.19
C ILE A 8 8.53 19.43 2.15
N ALA A 9 7.98 19.59 0.95
CA ALA A 9 8.06 18.59 -0.11
C ALA A 9 9.50 18.07 -0.37
N SER A 10 10.49 18.97 -0.43
CA SER A 10 11.89 18.57 -0.65
C SER A 10 12.52 17.78 0.50
N GLU A 11 11.99 17.87 1.70
CA GLU A 11 12.41 17.04 2.84
C GLU A 11 11.75 15.66 2.74
N MET A 12 10.44 15.62 2.45
CA MET A 12 9.69 14.36 2.34
C MET A 12 10.22 13.45 1.22
N THR A 13 10.47 14.02 0.06
CA THR A 13 10.88 13.24 -1.13
C THR A 13 12.31 12.68 -1.06
N ASN A 14 13.08 13.04 -0.05
CA ASN A 14 14.46 12.60 0.15
C ASN A 14 14.68 11.74 1.40
N LEU A 15 13.62 11.31 2.07
CA LEU A 15 13.73 10.45 3.25
C LEU A 15 14.27 9.06 2.86
N ASN A 16 15.20 8.53 3.65
CA ASN A 16 15.50 7.11 3.62
C ASN A 16 14.47 6.33 4.45
N LYS A 17 14.51 5.00 4.40
CA LYS A 17 13.55 4.13 5.09
C LYS A 17 13.42 4.42 6.59
N GLU A 18 14.55 4.54 7.30
CA GLU A 18 14.56 4.76 8.75
C GLU A 18 13.96 6.13 9.10
N GLU A 19 14.31 7.15 8.33
CA GLU A 19 13.76 8.49 8.47
C GLU A 19 12.26 8.52 8.18
N PHE A 20 11.80 7.81 7.14
CA PHE A 20 10.39 7.67 6.79
C PHE A 20 9.59 7.05 7.94
N ILE A 21 10.03 5.89 8.46
CA ILE A 21 9.37 5.20 9.58
C ILE A 21 9.34 6.10 10.84
N SER A 22 10.47 6.73 11.18
CA SER A 22 10.56 7.61 12.33
C SER A 22 9.68 8.85 12.20
N ALA A 23 9.58 9.42 10.99
CA ALA A 23 8.76 10.61 10.73
C ALA A 23 7.26 10.29 10.81
N ILE A 24 6.83 9.12 10.33
CA ILE A 24 5.44 8.64 10.48
C ILE A 24 5.14 8.42 11.97
N ALA A 25 5.99 7.67 12.67
CA ALA A 25 5.80 7.41 14.12
C ALA A 25 5.68 8.72 14.92
N GLY A 26 6.54 9.70 14.63
CA GLY A 26 6.49 11.01 15.26
C GLY A 26 5.27 11.85 14.90
N SER A 27 4.53 11.49 13.87
CA SER A 27 3.28 12.16 13.46
C SER A 27 2.04 11.67 14.22
N GLU A 28 2.18 10.65 15.06
CA GLU A 28 1.15 10.20 16.03
C GLU A 28 -0.20 9.86 15.38
N GLY A 29 -0.18 9.10 14.28
CA GLY A 29 -1.39 8.64 13.57
C GLY A 29 -2.08 9.70 12.70
N ARG A 30 -1.45 10.83 12.43
CA ARG A 30 -2.02 11.94 11.65
C ARG A 30 -1.50 12.03 10.22
N VAL A 31 -0.84 10.99 9.71
CA VAL A 31 -0.40 10.92 8.31
C VAL A 31 -1.54 10.40 7.46
N MET A 32 -1.86 11.11 6.39
CA MET A 32 -2.91 10.74 5.45
C MET A 32 -2.32 10.11 4.20
N ALA A 33 -2.61 8.82 3.98
CA ALA A 33 -2.34 8.16 2.71
C ALA A 33 -3.61 8.17 1.86
N CYS A 34 -3.50 8.60 0.60
CA CYS A 34 -4.60 8.57 -0.35
C CYS A 34 -4.28 7.60 -1.49
N GLU A 35 -5.15 6.61 -1.67
CA GLU A 35 -5.06 5.66 -2.77
C GLU A 35 -5.62 6.26 -4.05
N THR A 36 -4.88 6.11 -5.15
CA THR A 36 -5.29 6.53 -6.49
C THR A 36 -5.01 5.42 -7.50
N ILE A 37 -5.83 5.34 -8.55
CA ILE A 37 -5.65 4.38 -9.65
C ILE A 37 -5.15 5.15 -10.87
N GLY A 38 -3.87 4.97 -11.22
CA GLY A 38 -3.22 5.73 -12.27
C GLY A 38 -3.77 5.51 -13.68
N ILE A 39 -4.28 4.31 -13.98
CA ILE A 39 -4.83 3.96 -15.29
C ILE A 39 -6.23 4.54 -15.55
N THR A 40 -6.90 5.08 -14.54
CA THR A 40 -8.20 5.74 -14.71
C THR A 40 -8.03 7.18 -15.17
N HIS A 41 -9.04 7.70 -15.89
CA HIS A 41 -9.04 9.10 -16.28
C HIS A 41 -8.99 10.02 -15.06
N PRO A 42 -8.20 11.12 -15.13
CA PRO A 42 -8.20 12.12 -14.07
C PRO A 42 -9.58 12.69 -13.81
N LEU A 43 -9.90 12.88 -12.53
CA LEU A 43 -11.15 13.55 -12.12
C LEU A 43 -11.18 15.00 -12.63
N LEU A 44 -10.01 15.66 -12.61
CA LEU A 44 -9.79 16.96 -13.24
C LEU A 44 -8.94 16.75 -14.50
N THR A 45 -9.39 17.23 -15.62
CA THR A 45 -8.85 16.93 -16.96
C THR A 45 -7.35 17.17 -17.10
N ASP A 46 -6.82 18.21 -16.47
CA ASP A 46 -5.46 18.73 -16.69
C ASP A 46 -4.45 18.35 -15.61
N VAL A 47 -4.88 17.62 -14.57
CA VAL A 47 -4.01 17.18 -13.47
C VAL A 47 -4.27 15.71 -13.14
N THR A 48 -3.24 15.00 -12.72
CA THR A 48 -3.37 13.60 -12.30
C THR A 48 -4.24 13.46 -11.05
N ASN A 49 -4.83 12.29 -10.83
CA ASN A 49 -5.53 12.01 -9.57
C ASN A 49 -4.57 12.07 -8.36
N ALA A 50 -3.28 11.80 -8.55
CA ALA A 50 -2.26 11.94 -7.52
C ALA A 50 -2.06 13.42 -7.10
N GLU A 51 -1.98 14.36 -8.05
CA GLU A 51 -1.91 15.79 -7.76
C GLU A 51 -3.19 16.28 -7.08
N PHE A 52 -4.34 15.78 -7.52
CA PHE A 52 -5.62 16.11 -6.87
C PHE A 52 -5.64 15.63 -5.41
N ALA A 53 -5.23 14.39 -5.13
CA ALA A 53 -5.12 13.86 -3.78
C ALA A 53 -4.16 14.70 -2.91
N ALA A 54 -3.00 15.06 -3.45
CA ALA A 54 -2.03 15.92 -2.76
C ALA A 54 -2.61 17.29 -2.43
N SER A 55 -3.37 17.89 -3.36
CA SER A 55 -4.03 19.19 -3.16
C SER A 55 -5.11 19.16 -2.06
N MET A 56 -5.66 17.96 -1.79
CA MET A 56 -6.64 17.73 -0.72
C MET A 56 -5.99 17.36 0.62
N GLY A 57 -4.65 17.32 0.69
CA GLY A 57 -3.91 17.16 1.94
C GLY A 57 -3.35 15.76 2.16
N ALA A 58 -3.21 14.94 1.13
CA ALA A 58 -2.49 13.69 1.25
C ALA A 58 -1.00 13.94 1.52
N ASP A 59 -0.42 13.23 2.48
CA ASP A 59 1.02 13.20 2.78
C ASP A 59 1.73 12.12 1.97
N LEU A 60 1.00 11.04 1.66
CA LEU A 60 1.45 9.91 0.86
C LEU A 60 0.39 9.58 -0.20
N VAL A 61 0.83 9.40 -1.43
CA VAL A 61 -0.01 8.88 -2.52
C VAL A 61 0.30 7.41 -2.70
N LEU A 62 -0.72 6.56 -2.60
CA LEU A 62 -0.62 5.14 -2.89
C LEU A 62 -1.16 4.87 -4.30
N LEU A 63 -0.27 4.45 -5.21
CA LEU A 63 -0.64 4.09 -6.58
C LEU A 63 -1.11 2.64 -6.60
N ASN A 64 -2.42 2.44 -6.58
CA ASN A 64 -3.02 1.12 -6.73
C ASN A 64 -3.05 0.72 -8.20
N MET A 65 -3.00 -0.59 -8.46
CA MET A 65 -2.94 -1.18 -9.80
C MET A 65 -1.76 -0.68 -10.65
N PHE A 66 -0.68 -0.24 -10.01
CA PHE A 66 0.51 0.25 -10.68
C PHE A 66 1.35 -0.90 -11.23
N ASP A 67 1.53 -0.94 -12.53
CA ASP A 67 2.39 -1.91 -13.22
C ASP A 67 3.81 -1.35 -13.32
N VAL A 68 4.76 -1.90 -12.55
CA VAL A 68 6.16 -1.42 -12.53
C VAL A 68 6.92 -1.69 -13.83
N GLN A 69 6.46 -2.66 -14.64
CA GLN A 69 7.06 -2.97 -15.94
C GLN A 69 6.50 -2.07 -17.05
N ASN A 70 5.23 -1.65 -16.91
CA ASN A 70 4.53 -0.78 -17.86
C ASN A 70 3.78 0.34 -17.14
N PRO A 71 4.51 1.24 -16.44
CA PRO A 71 3.90 2.27 -15.63
C PRO A 71 3.08 3.24 -16.50
N LEU A 72 1.81 3.38 -16.14
CA LEU A 72 0.88 4.31 -16.78
C LEU A 72 0.13 5.11 -15.72
N ILE A 73 0.23 6.43 -15.81
CA ILE A 73 -0.58 7.36 -15.01
C ILE A 73 -1.19 8.37 -15.97
N GLN A 74 -2.50 8.35 -16.07
CA GLN A 74 -3.25 9.27 -16.94
C GLN A 74 -3.05 10.72 -16.48
N GLY A 75 -2.74 11.58 -17.44
CA GLY A 75 -2.47 13.00 -17.17
C GLY A 75 -1.03 13.31 -16.74
N LEU A 76 -0.18 12.30 -16.51
CA LEU A 76 1.22 12.54 -16.18
C LEU A 76 1.99 13.02 -17.44
N PRO A 77 2.88 14.02 -17.32
CA PRO A 77 3.80 14.38 -18.39
C PRO A 77 4.60 13.16 -18.90
N SER A 78 4.92 13.16 -20.19
CA SER A 78 5.69 12.06 -20.77
C SER A 78 7.11 12.03 -20.21
N VAL A 79 7.47 10.93 -19.56
CA VAL A 79 8.79 10.68 -19.00
C VAL A 79 9.24 9.25 -19.34
N GLU A 80 10.52 8.93 -19.12
CA GLU A 80 10.98 7.55 -19.18
C GLU A 80 10.30 6.70 -18.09
N LYS A 81 10.02 5.43 -18.37
CA LYS A 81 9.33 4.51 -17.42
C LYS A 81 9.91 4.55 -16.01
N LYS A 82 11.22 4.50 -15.87
CA LYS A 82 11.93 4.55 -14.59
C LYS A 82 11.78 5.86 -13.81
N GLU A 83 11.37 6.94 -14.47
CA GLU A 83 11.18 8.26 -13.88
C GLU A 83 9.72 8.52 -13.50
N THR A 84 8.79 7.62 -13.81
CA THR A 84 7.35 7.81 -13.59
C THR A 84 7.04 8.17 -12.12
N VAL A 85 7.56 7.42 -11.16
CA VAL A 85 7.33 7.70 -9.73
C VAL A 85 7.98 8.99 -9.28
N ARG A 86 9.21 9.28 -9.76
CA ARG A 86 9.90 10.54 -9.45
C ARG A 86 9.14 11.75 -9.98
N GLU A 87 8.51 11.63 -11.15
CA GLU A 87 7.70 12.71 -11.71
C GLU A 87 6.42 12.92 -10.87
N VAL A 88 5.77 11.84 -10.40
CA VAL A 88 4.67 11.98 -9.44
C VAL A 88 5.13 12.70 -8.17
N LYS A 89 6.27 12.31 -7.59
CA LYS A 89 6.84 12.99 -6.40
C LYS A 89 7.14 14.46 -6.68
N ARG A 90 7.68 14.79 -7.86
CA ARG A 90 7.97 16.16 -8.26
C ARG A 90 6.71 17.01 -8.34
N LEU A 91 5.63 16.48 -8.89
CA LEU A 91 4.36 17.21 -9.08
C LEU A 91 3.57 17.35 -7.78
N THR A 92 3.58 16.30 -6.95
CA THR A 92 2.77 16.26 -5.73
C THR A 92 3.50 16.79 -4.49
N GLY A 93 4.82 16.63 -4.44
CA GLY A 93 5.60 16.85 -3.24
C GLY A 93 5.38 15.81 -2.15
N CYS A 94 4.61 14.75 -2.43
CA CYS A 94 4.26 13.70 -1.48
C CYS A 94 5.24 12.51 -1.53
N LEU A 95 5.21 11.71 -0.49
CA LEU A 95 5.72 10.34 -0.50
C LEU A 95 4.87 9.49 -1.46
N VAL A 96 5.47 8.48 -2.10
CA VAL A 96 4.77 7.61 -3.03
C VAL A 96 4.92 6.15 -2.64
N GLY A 97 3.79 5.50 -2.40
CA GLY A 97 3.70 4.05 -2.27
C GLY A 97 3.05 3.41 -3.49
N ILE A 98 3.26 2.10 -3.64
CA ILE A 98 2.55 1.27 -4.62
C ILE A 98 1.96 0.04 -3.95
N ASN A 99 0.93 -0.54 -4.55
CA ASN A 99 0.46 -1.87 -4.19
C ASN A 99 1.07 -2.91 -5.13
N LEU A 100 1.64 -3.98 -4.57
CA LEU A 100 1.98 -5.21 -5.30
C LEU A 100 1.18 -6.37 -4.73
N GLU A 101 0.60 -7.19 -5.61
CA GLU A 101 -0.32 -8.25 -5.23
C GLU A 101 0.42 -9.60 -5.10
N PRO A 102 0.46 -10.18 -3.89
CA PRO A 102 1.06 -11.48 -3.64
C PRO A 102 0.11 -12.60 -4.09
N VAL A 103 0.18 -12.98 -5.36
CA VAL A 103 -0.70 -13.98 -5.97
C VAL A 103 -0.08 -15.36 -5.85
N ASP A 104 -0.88 -16.33 -5.46
CA ASP A 104 -0.54 -17.75 -5.52
C ASP A 104 -0.78 -18.28 -6.93
N ASP A 105 0.28 -18.75 -7.59
CA ASP A 105 0.23 -19.29 -8.95
C ASP A 105 -0.63 -20.56 -9.08
N SER A 106 -0.93 -21.23 -7.97
CA SER A 106 -1.84 -22.40 -7.97
C SER A 106 -3.31 -22.02 -8.14
N ILE A 107 -3.65 -20.73 -7.92
CA ILE A 107 -5.00 -20.19 -8.03
C ILE A 107 -5.10 -19.41 -9.33
N VAL A 108 -5.30 -20.09 -10.45
CA VAL A 108 -5.45 -19.45 -11.77
C VAL A 108 -6.88 -18.92 -11.91
N SER A 109 -7.02 -17.60 -11.99
CA SER A 109 -8.28 -16.98 -12.41
C SER A 109 -8.47 -17.16 -13.91
N GLU A 110 -9.57 -17.78 -14.33
CA GLU A 110 -9.92 -18.00 -15.75
C GLU A 110 -10.30 -16.73 -16.53
N ASN A 111 -10.31 -15.57 -15.91
CA ASN A 111 -10.78 -14.31 -16.47
C ASN A 111 -9.65 -13.37 -16.96
N ALA A 112 -8.79 -13.85 -17.84
CA ALA A 112 -7.64 -13.11 -18.39
C ALA A 112 -7.99 -11.92 -19.34
N GLN A 113 -9.24 -11.52 -19.48
CA GLN A 113 -9.67 -10.48 -20.43
C GLN A 113 -10.29 -9.23 -19.77
N ASP A 114 -10.30 -9.14 -18.45
CA ASP A 114 -10.85 -7.98 -17.75
C ASP A 114 -9.78 -6.88 -17.61
N LEU A 115 -10.22 -5.62 -17.67
CA LEU A 115 -9.39 -4.43 -17.38
C LEU A 115 -8.70 -4.52 -16.00
N TRP A 116 -9.29 -5.30 -15.11
CA TRP A 116 -8.82 -5.57 -13.75
C TRP A 116 -7.90 -6.79 -13.67
N SER A 117 -7.63 -7.47 -14.81
CA SER A 117 -6.75 -8.63 -14.83
C SER A 117 -5.34 -8.27 -14.32
N MET A 118 -4.75 -9.21 -13.60
CA MET A 118 -3.42 -9.06 -13.02
C MET A 118 -2.36 -9.05 -14.11
N SER A 119 -1.64 -7.94 -14.27
CA SER A 119 -0.43 -7.90 -15.10
C SER A 119 0.79 -8.38 -14.31
N GLU A 120 1.81 -8.88 -15.01
CA GLU A 120 3.05 -9.35 -14.38
C GLU A 120 3.74 -8.26 -13.56
N GLY A 121 3.71 -7.00 -13.99
CA GLY A 121 4.32 -5.88 -13.27
C GLY A 121 3.58 -5.45 -11.99
N ARG A 122 2.39 -6.03 -11.71
CA ARG A 122 1.63 -5.82 -10.46
C ARG A 122 1.87 -6.91 -9.41
N ARG A 123 2.54 -8.00 -9.79
CA ARG A 123 2.80 -9.13 -8.88
C ARG A 123 3.85 -8.76 -7.83
N ALA A 124 3.65 -9.23 -6.61
CA ALA A 124 4.57 -9.04 -5.50
C ALA A 124 5.76 -10.02 -5.60
N THR A 125 6.68 -9.71 -6.52
CA THR A 125 7.93 -10.44 -6.71
C THR A 125 9.13 -9.59 -6.28
N ALA A 126 10.24 -10.25 -5.96
CA ALA A 126 11.49 -9.57 -5.62
C ALA A 126 12.02 -8.67 -6.76
N ASP A 127 11.83 -9.09 -8.01
CA ASP A 127 12.27 -8.32 -9.19
C ASP A 127 11.40 -7.07 -9.41
N ASN A 128 10.08 -7.19 -9.27
CA ASN A 128 9.18 -6.04 -9.34
C ASN A 128 9.42 -5.05 -8.18
N ALA A 129 9.72 -5.55 -6.99
CA ALA A 129 10.10 -4.70 -5.87
C ALA A 129 11.43 -3.96 -6.12
N ALA A 130 12.39 -4.61 -6.78
CA ALA A 130 13.64 -3.96 -7.20
C ALA A 130 13.39 -2.86 -8.25
N LEU A 131 12.53 -3.10 -9.24
CA LEU A 131 12.11 -2.08 -10.20
C LEU A 131 11.42 -0.89 -9.51
N ALA A 132 10.53 -1.16 -8.56
CA ALA A 132 9.87 -0.12 -7.75
C ALA A 132 10.90 0.73 -7.00
N GLN A 133 11.92 0.10 -6.40
CA GLN A 133 13.01 0.79 -5.70
C GLN A 133 13.81 1.68 -6.66
N GLU A 134 14.14 1.20 -7.86
CA GLU A 134 14.85 1.99 -8.87
C GLU A 134 14.02 3.19 -9.34
N MET A 135 12.70 3.10 -9.38
CA MET A 135 11.78 4.21 -9.69
C MET A 135 11.68 5.25 -8.57
N GLY A 136 12.15 4.92 -7.35
CA GLY A 136 12.08 5.82 -6.20
C GLY A 136 10.79 5.70 -5.37
N VAL A 137 10.17 4.52 -5.35
CA VAL A 137 9.03 4.20 -4.46
C VAL A 137 9.50 4.22 -3.00
N ASP A 138 8.72 4.82 -2.11
CA ASP A 138 9.02 4.90 -0.67
C ASP A 138 8.43 3.72 0.12
N MET A 139 7.29 3.21 -0.33
CA MET A 139 6.56 2.14 0.35
C MET A 139 5.94 1.16 -0.63
N ILE A 140 6.05 -0.13 -0.36
CA ILE A 140 5.30 -1.19 -1.05
C ILE A 140 4.27 -1.77 -0.09
N VAL A 141 3.01 -1.81 -0.51
CA VAL A 141 1.92 -2.47 0.22
C VAL A 141 1.67 -3.83 -0.42
N LEU A 142 1.84 -4.89 0.36
CA LEU A 142 1.55 -6.26 -0.04
C LEU A 142 0.16 -6.62 0.49
N THR A 143 -0.80 -6.52 -0.40
CA THR A 143 -2.19 -6.91 -0.16
C THR A 143 -2.85 -7.22 -1.49
N GLY A 144 -4.01 -7.84 -1.46
CA GLY A 144 -4.76 -8.11 -2.68
C GLY A 144 -6.07 -8.81 -2.39
N ASN A 145 -6.88 -8.96 -3.43
CA ASN A 145 -8.18 -9.58 -3.33
C ASN A 145 -8.04 -11.11 -3.28
N PRO A 146 -8.63 -11.82 -2.28
CA PRO A 146 -8.69 -13.28 -2.28
C PRO A 146 -9.29 -13.85 -3.56
N GLY A 147 -10.26 -13.16 -4.18
CA GLY A 147 -10.79 -13.52 -5.49
C GLY A 147 -9.79 -13.50 -6.65
N ASN A 148 -8.65 -12.84 -6.47
CA ASN A 148 -7.52 -12.83 -7.42
C ASN A 148 -6.40 -13.80 -7.03
N GLY A 149 -6.65 -14.73 -6.11
CA GLY A 149 -5.67 -15.72 -5.69
C GLY A 149 -4.68 -15.25 -4.61
N VAL A 150 -5.00 -14.18 -3.89
CA VAL A 150 -4.18 -13.73 -2.76
C VAL A 150 -4.52 -14.51 -1.50
N SER A 151 -3.53 -15.20 -0.95
CA SER A 151 -3.64 -15.95 0.31
C SER A 151 -2.67 -15.39 1.36
N ASN A 152 -2.88 -15.74 2.63
CA ASN A 152 -1.94 -15.37 3.71
C ASN A 152 -0.54 -15.94 3.47
N ASP A 153 -0.45 -17.17 3.03
CA ASP A 153 0.83 -17.83 2.75
C ASP A 153 1.56 -17.11 1.61
N ALA A 154 0.84 -16.70 0.56
CA ALA A 154 1.41 -15.91 -0.52
C ALA A 154 1.91 -14.54 -0.04
N ILE A 155 1.17 -13.86 0.85
CA ILE A 155 1.62 -12.59 1.47
C ILE A 155 2.91 -12.80 2.25
N VAL A 156 2.96 -13.81 3.12
CA VAL A 156 4.16 -14.12 3.95
C VAL A 156 5.35 -14.47 3.06
N HIS A 157 5.14 -15.33 2.06
CA HIS A 157 6.20 -15.72 1.12
C HIS A 157 6.76 -14.53 0.35
N SER A 158 5.88 -13.72 -0.26
CA SER A 158 6.30 -12.53 -1.00
C SER A 158 7.01 -11.51 -0.11
N LEU A 159 6.54 -11.30 1.13
CA LEU A 159 7.22 -10.44 2.10
C LEU A 159 8.65 -10.90 2.36
N GLN A 160 8.85 -12.19 2.59
CA GLN A 160 10.18 -12.75 2.86
C GLN A 160 11.14 -12.53 1.69
N GLU A 161 10.69 -12.78 0.46
CA GLU A 161 11.52 -12.62 -0.73
C GLU A 161 11.81 -11.15 -1.03
N ILE A 162 10.81 -10.27 -0.93
CA ILE A 162 10.97 -8.83 -1.14
C ILE A 162 11.82 -8.22 -0.03
N SER A 163 11.62 -8.61 1.23
CA SER A 163 12.41 -8.09 2.35
C SER A 163 13.90 -8.43 2.21
N LYS A 164 14.24 -9.63 1.75
CA LYS A 164 15.64 -10.01 1.45
C LYS A 164 16.24 -9.15 0.33
N ARG A 165 15.45 -8.71 -0.64
CA ARG A 165 15.91 -8.02 -1.85
C ARG A 165 16.03 -6.51 -1.68
N VAL A 166 15.05 -5.88 -1.05
CA VAL A 166 14.92 -4.41 -0.95
C VAL A 166 14.50 -3.92 0.45
N GLY A 167 14.34 -4.81 1.42
CA GLY A 167 13.80 -4.46 2.73
C GLY A 167 14.67 -3.51 3.57
N ASP A 168 15.91 -3.29 3.19
CA ASP A 168 16.80 -2.27 3.76
C ASP A 168 16.60 -0.87 3.15
N LYS A 169 15.86 -0.75 2.06
CA LYS A 169 15.70 0.48 1.26
C LYS A 169 14.28 1.00 1.18
N ILE A 170 13.31 0.09 1.10
CA ILE A 170 11.88 0.42 0.96
C ILE A 170 11.11 -0.02 2.19
N THR A 171 10.16 0.80 2.62
CA THR A 171 9.21 0.42 3.68
C THR A 171 8.20 -0.59 3.15
N LEU A 172 8.03 -1.70 3.87
CA LEU A 172 7.10 -2.76 3.50
C LEU A 172 5.88 -2.73 4.41
N ALA A 173 4.71 -2.57 3.82
CA ALA A 173 3.43 -2.69 4.50
C ALA A 173 2.73 -3.98 4.05
N ALA A 174 2.04 -4.64 4.94
CA ALA A 174 1.27 -5.84 4.60
C ALA A 174 -0.02 -5.95 5.39
N GLY A 175 -1.04 -6.49 4.74
CA GLY A 175 -2.32 -6.79 5.35
C GLY A 175 -3.22 -7.60 4.46
N LYS A 176 -4.24 -8.19 5.05
CA LYS A 176 -5.30 -8.88 4.30
C LYS A 176 -6.21 -7.86 3.63
N MET A 177 -6.73 -8.20 2.47
CA MET A 177 -7.77 -7.40 1.83
C MET A 177 -9.14 -7.67 2.48
N HIS A 178 -9.76 -6.62 3.00
CA HIS A 178 -11.06 -6.70 3.68
C HIS A 178 -12.18 -5.98 2.94
N ALA A 179 -11.83 -5.15 1.95
CA ALA A 179 -12.77 -4.25 1.30
C ALA A 179 -13.89 -4.96 0.51
N SER A 180 -13.69 -6.21 0.09
CA SER A 180 -14.68 -6.94 -0.73
C SER A 180 -15.73 -7.72 0.09
N GLY A 181 -15.57 -7.84 1.42
CA GLY A 181 -16.42 -8.71 2.24
C GLY A 181 -16.37 -10.20 1.84
N VAL A 182 -15.43 -10.57 0.98
CA VAL A 182 -15.25 -11.93 0.49
C VAL A 182 -14.65 -12.77 1.61
N ILE A 183 -15.39 -13.78 2.04
CA ILE A 183 -14.90 -14.83 2.93
C ILE A 183 -14.12 -15.81 2.05
N GLY A 184 -12.81 -15.93 2.29
CA GLY A 184 -12.03 -17.00 1.68
C GLY A 184 -12.57 -18.37 2.08
N GLU A 185 -12.30 -19.41 1.32
CA GLU A 185 -12.77 -20.79 1.57
C GLU A 185 -12.41 -21.32 2.97
N GLY A 186 -11.43 -20.73 3.66
CA GLY A 186 -11.03 -21.06 5.03
C GLY A 186 -11.67 -20.18 6.13
N GLY A 187 -12.55 -19.24 5.81
CA GLY A 187 -13.09 -18.28 6.79
C GLY A 187 -12.10 -17.19 7.22
N GLU A 188 -10.99 -17.04 6.51
CA GLU A 188 -9.82 -16.22 6.86
C GLU A 188 -9.90 -14.78 6.36
N ASN A 189 -11.04 -14.17 6.44
CA ASN A 189 -11.26 -12.81 5.89
C ASN A 189 -10.89 -11.67 6.85
N ILE A 190 -10.82 -11.92 8.15
CA ILE A 190 -10.48 -10.90 9.16
C ILE A 190 -9.04 -11.12 9.62
N ILE A 191 -8.23 -10.05 9.62
CA ILE A 191 -6.86 -10.10 10.13
C ILE A 191 -6.86 -10.42 11.63
N THR A 192 -5.95 -11.30 12.04
CA THR A 192 -5.77 -11.75 13.43
C THR A 192 -4.40 -11.33 13.97
N LYS A 193 -4.20 -11.46 15.30
CA LYS A 193 -2.86 -11.29 15.90
C LYS A 193 -1.83 -12.25 15.33
N GLU A 194 -2.24 -13.46 14.95
CA GLU A 194 -1.33 -14.43 14.34
C GLU A 194 -0.88 -13.96 12.96
N ASP A 195 -1.78 -13.42 12.14
CA ASP A 195 -1.40 -12.84 10.85
C ASP A 195 -0.42 -11.68 11.04
N ILE A 196 -0.67 -10.79 12.00
CA ILE A 196 0.21 -9.66 12.34
C ILE A 196 1.61 -10.17 12.73
N ARG A 197 1.67 -11.22 13.55
CA ARG A 197 2.95 -11.83 13.95
C ARG A 197 3.70 -12.39 12.75
N LEU A 198 3.03 -13.15 11.90
CA LEU A 198 3.62 -13.73 10.69
C LEU A 198 4.11 -12.66 9.72
N PHE A 199 3.34 -11.61 9.48
CA PHE A 199 3.76 -10.50 8.62
C PHE A 199 4.95 -9.74 9.21
N ALA A 200 4.95 -9.49 10.53
CA ALA A 200 6.05 -8.83 11.21
C ALA A 200 7.36 -9.64 11.13
N GLU A 201 7.28 -10.96 11.33
CA GLU A 201 8.42 -11.88 11.22
C GLU A 201 8.91 -12.04 9.78
N ALA A 202 8.00 -11.96 8.79
CA ALA A 202 8.34 -12.00 7.38
C ALA A 202 9.00 -10.71 6.85
N GLY A 203 9.00 -9.61 7.63
CA GLY A 203 9.70 -8.38 7.30
C GLY A 203 8.82 -7.16 7.07
N ALA A 204 7.53 -7.19 7.38
CA ALA A 204 6.68 -6.01 7.34
C ALA A 204 7.14 -4.96 8.38
N ASP A 205 7.17 -3.71 7.98
CA ASP A 205 7.42 -2.54 8.84
C ASP A 205 6.12 -1.92 9.34
N ILE A 206 5.07 -2.01 8.50
CA ILE A 206 3.74 -1.45 8.73
C ILE A 206 2.70 -2.54 8.54
N ILE A 207 1.73 -2.62 9.44
CA ILE A 207 0.60 -3.54 9.32
C ILE A 207 -0.62 -2.77 8.82
N LEU A 208 -1.20 -3.22 7.71
CA LEU A 208 -2.44 -2.69 7.17
C LEU A 208 -3.63 -3.35 7.88
N LEU A 209 -4.48 -2.54 8.48
CA LEU A 209 -5.67 -2.93 9.20
C LEU A 209 -6.93 -2.34 8.53
N PRO A 210 -8.08 -3.02 8.60
CA PRO A 210 -9.34 -2.43 8.18
C PRO A 210 -9.78 -1.35 9.18
N ALA A 211 -10.50 -0.32 8.70
CA ALA A 211 -11.15 0.63 9.60
C ALA A 211 -12.42 0.00 10.22
N PRO A 212 -12.81 0.41 11.43
CA PRO A 212 -14.08 0.02 12.01
C PRO A 212 -15.26 0.37 11.08
N GLY A 213 -16.24 -0.51 10.98
CA GLY A 213 -17.42 -0.32 10.13
C GLY A 213 -17.23 -0.66 8.63
N THR A 214 -16.00 -0.86 8.15
CA THR A 214 -15.75 -1.19 6.73
C THR A 214 -16.08 -2.64 6.39
N VAL A 215 -15.99 -3.53 7.35
CA VAL A 215 -16.30 -4.96 7.19
C VAL A 215 -17.09 -5.44 8.40
N PRO A 216 -18.14 -6.26 8.22
CA PRO A 216 -18.88 -6.83 9.36
C PRO A 216 -17.97 -7.52 10.37
N GLY A 217 -18.15 -7.24 11.65
CA GLY A 217 -17.34 -7.79 12.75
C GLY A 217 -16.09 -6.98 13.10
N ILE A 218 -15.71 -5.97 12.31
CA ILE A 218 -14.62 -5.06 12.64
C ILE A 218 -15.16 -3.93 13.54
N THR A 219 -14.85 -4.02 14.83
CA THR A 219 -15.23 -3.00 15.82
C THR A 219 -14.03 -2.14 16.20
N THR A 220 -14.28 -0.94 16.71
CA THR A 220 -13.23 -0.06 17.24
C THR A 220 -12.39 -0.75 18.31
N ALA A 221 -13.02 -1.51 19.21
CA ALA A 221 -12.31 -2.25 20.26
C ALA A 221 -11.36 -3.31 19.68
N TYR A 222 -11.80 -4.04 18.64
CA TYR A 222 -10.98 -5.03 17.97
C TYR A 222 -9.78 -4.40 17.28
N ILE A 223 -9.98 -3.31 16.53
CA ILE A 223 -8.87 -2.60 15.88
C ILE A 223 -7.88 -2.04 16.90
N HIS A 224 -8.37 -1.46 18.01
CA HIS A 224 -7.49 -0.98 19.07
C HIS A 224 -6.62 -2.09 19.66
N GLU A 225 -7.17 -3.31 19.82
CA GLU A 225 -6.43 -4.48 20.26
C GLU A 225 -5.34 -4.89 19.26
N LEU A 226 -5.66 -4.91 17.96
CA LEU A 226 -4.71 -5.25 16.90
C LEU A 226 -3.60 -4.20 16.75
N VAL A 227 -3.95 -2.90 16.82
CA VAL A 227 -2.98 -1.79 16.81
C VAL A 227 -2.02 -1.92 17.98
N SER A 228 -2.54 -2.13 19.19
CA SER A 228 -1.72 -2.30 20.39
C SER A 228 -0.79 -3.50 20.26
N TYR A 229 -1.25 -4.59 19.68
CA TYR A 229 -0.44 -5.77 19.43
C TYR A 229 0.67 -5.51 18.40
N ALA A 230 0.36 -4.89 17.25
CA ALA A 230 1.36 -4.52 16.24
C ALA A 230 2.43 -3.59 16.83
N HIS A 231 2.04 -2.58 17.62
CA HIS A 231 2.97 -1.68 18.30
C HIS A 231 3.85 -2.42 19.32
N SER A 232 3.34 -3.45 20.00
CA SER A 232 4.14 -4.27 20.92
C SER A 232 5.24 -5.07 20.20
N LEU A 233 5.06 -5.33 18.90
CA LEU A 233 6.06 -5.95 18.02
C LEU A 233 6.99 -4.89 17.36
N GLY A 234 6.87 -3.61 17.72
CA GLY A 234 7.63 -2.51 17.13
C GLY A 234 7.24 -2.14 15.72
N LYS A 235 6.00 -2.49 15.29
CA LYS A 235 5.48 -2.21 13.94
C LYS A 235 4.54 -1.02 13.96
N LEU A 236 4.56 -0.22 12.89
CA LEU A 236 3.55 0.81 12.65
C LEU A 236 2.26 0.18 12.10
N THR A 237 1.19 0.96 12.11
CA THR A 237 -0.09 0.54 11.54
C THR A 237 -0.62 1.60 10.58
N ILE A 238 -1.34 1.14 9.56
CA ILE A 238 -2.14 1.97 8.67
C ILE A 238 -3.56 1.41 8.65
N THR A 239 -4.55 2.28 8.86
CA THR A 239 -5.96 1.87 8.86
C THR A 239 -6.58 2.26 7.53
N SER A 240 -7.10 1.29 6.80
CA SER A 240 -7.77 1.52 5.53
C SER A 240 -9.21 1.95 5.78
N ILE A 241 -9.53 3.19 5.45
CA ILE A 241 -10.91 3.69 5.43
C ILE A 241 -11.52 3.26 4.11
N GLY A 242 -12.59 2.45 4.16
CA GLY A 242 -13.31 2.05 2.97
C GLY A 242 -14.06 3.21 2.33
N THR A 243 -14.51 3.01 1.10
CA THR A 243 -15.33 3.97 0.35
C THR A 243 -16.81 3.94 0.76
N SER A 244 -17.18 3.13 1.75
CA SER A 244 -18.54 3.09 2.31
C SER A 244 -18.78 4.30 3.19
N GLN A 245 -20.05 4.71 3.30
CA GLN A 245 -20.47 5.81 4.18
C GLN A 245 -20.10 5.51 5.65
N GLU A 246 -20.22 4.26 6.06
CA GLU A 246 -19.85 3.79 7.40
C GLU A 246 -18.35 3.95 7.69
N GLY A 247 -17.49 3.76 6.67
CA GLY A 247 -16.05 4.00 6.80
C GLY A 247 -15.67 5.47 6.82
N ALA A 248 -16.53 6.36 6.31
CA ALA A 248 -16.31 7.80 6.32
C ALA A 248 -16.72 8.45 7.66
N ASP A 249 -17.52 7.76 8.46
CA ASP A 249 -18.02 8.23 9.77
C ASP A 249 -17.07 7.86 10.93
N VAL A 250 -15.94 7.22 10.64
CA VAL A 250 -14.88 6.81 11.58
C VAL A 250 -13.70 7.75 11.49
#